data_39a68040806e55dba73e9bdce4ad4dc4
#
_entry.id   39a68040806e55dba73e9bdce4ad4dc4
#
_cell.length_a   1.000
_cell.length_b   1.000
_cell.length_c   1.000
_cell.angle_alpha   90.00
_cell.angle_beta   90.00
_cell.angle_gamma   90.00
#
_symmetry.space_group_name_H-M   'P 1'
#
loop_
_entity.id
_entity.type
_entity.pdbx_description
1 polymer ?
#
loop_
_entity_poly.entity_id
_entity_poly.type
_entity_poly.pdbx_seq_one_letter_code
_entity_poly.pdbx_strand_id
1 'polypeptide(L)'
;MDNKAWAQEVAKKIKEKEIEVIKRSVNKVPYIAKNGVFDDLSETRLGWWTNGFWGGMMWQLYQATKEPIYKEVAENLEKKMDSVLLDSSVMDHDSGFRWLPTAVANYRLFGSKESKNRGMLAASNLAGRYNAKGEFIVAWNSRPDHQVDGWAIIDCMMNLPLLYWAYEESGNPSFLHIAMNHADTAAKVFIRPDGSSRHIVEFDPVTGDCNGSYGGQGMSYGSSWTRGQGWALYGFTLSYMHTKKER
;
A
#
# COMPACT_ATOMS: atom_id res chain seq x y z
N MET A 1 -33.28 -7.96 -7.72
CA MET A 1 -32.81 -6.63 -8.17
C MET A 1 -31.68 -6.89 -9.17
N ASP A 2 -31.72 -6.29 -10.34
CA ASP A 2 -30.62 -6.43 -11.31
C ASP A 2 -29.36 -5.81 -10.69
N ASN A 3 -28.27 -6.58 -10.62
CA ASN A 3 -26.99 -6.14 -10.02
C ASN A 3 -26.46 -4.86 -10.68
N LYS A 4 -26.70 -4.69 -11.98
CA LYS A 4 -26.30 -3.50 -12.73
C LYS A 4 -27.09 -2.26 -12.29
N ALA A 5 -28.40 -2.38 -12.15
CA ALA A 5 -29.27 -1.29 -11.68
C ALA A 5 -28.91 -0.89 -10.25
N TRP A 6 -28.68 -1.87 -9.36
CA TRP A 6 -28.21 -1.61 -8.00
C TRP A 6 -26.87 -0.87 -7.98
N ALA A 7 -25.89 -1.33 -8.77
CA ALA A 7 -24.57 -0.69 -8.81
C ALA A 7 -24.66 0.76 -9.33
N GLN A 8 -25.50 1.02 -10.32
CA GLN A 8 -25.74 2.38 -10.85
C GLN A 8 -26.34 3.32 -9.79
N GLU A 9 -27.34 2.82 -9.04
CA GLU A 9 -27.94 3.58 -7.95
C GLU A 9 -26.95 3.91 -6.84
N VAL A 10 -26.15 2.93 -6.43
CA VAL A 10 -25.11 3.13 -5.42
C VAL A 10 -24.04 4.11 -5.90
N ALA A 11 -23.57 3.99 -7.14
CA ALA A 11 -22.62 4.93 -7.74
C ALA A 11 -23.15 6.37 -7.76
N LYS A 12 -24.44 6.55 -8.05
CA LYS A 12 -25.09 7.87 -7.99
C LYS A 12 -25.04 8.45 -6.57
N LYS A 13 -25.43 7.67 -5.57
CA LYS A 13 -25.40 8.07 -4.15
C LYS A 13 -23.99 8.44 -3.69
N ILE A 14 -22.99 7.66 -4.10
CA ILE A 14 -21.57 7.94 -3.80
C ILE A 14 -21.18 9.31 -4.39
N LYS A 15 -21.46 9.56 -5.67
CA LYS A 15 -21.12 10.82 -6.33
C LYS A 15 -21.75 12.04 -5.63
N GLU A 16 -23.04 11.94 -5.31
CA GLU A 16 -23.78 13.01 -4.62
C GLU A 16 -23.22 13.30 -3.23
N LYS A 17 -22.84 12.24 -2.49
CA LYS A 17 -22.25 12.38 -1.17
C LYS A 17 -20.83 12.93 -1.22
N GLU A 18 -20.00 12.35 -2.07
CA GLU A 18 -18.56 12.67 -2.10
C GLU A 18 -18.30 14.11 -2.57
N ILE A 19 -19.10 14.67 -3.45
CA ILE A 19 -18.92 16.08 -3.84
C ILE A 19 -19.08 17.03 -2.63
N GLU A 20 -19.97 16.72 -1.70
CA GLU A 20 -20.15 17.50 -0.49
C GLU A 20 -19.04 17.24 0.55
N VAL A 21 -18.54 16.02 0.61
CA VAL A 21 -17.37 15.68 1.46
C VAL A 21 -16.14 16.43 0.97
N ILE A 22 -15.90 16.44 -0.34
CA ILE A 22 -14.72 17.07 -0.96
C ILE A 22 -14.72 18.58 -0.75
N LYS A 23 -15.85 19.26 -0.93
CA LYS A 23 -15.95 20.71 -0.67
C LYS A 23 -15.46 21.09 0.72
N ARG A 24 -15.64 20.19 1.71
CA ARG A 24 -15.21 20.39 3.10
C ARG A 24 -13.80 19.87 3.37
N SER A 25 -13.21 19.12 2.45
CA SER A 25 -11.97 18.37 2.64
C SER A 25 -10.93 18.59 1.53
N VAL A 26 -11.12 19.61 0.68
CA VAL A 26 -10.26 19.90 -0.49
C VAL A 26 -8.76 19.93 -0.13
N ASN A 27 -8.41 20.50 1.02
CA ASN A 27 -7.04 20.62 1.49
C ASN A 27 -6.67 19.62 2.59
N LYS A 28 -7.57 18.68 2.93
CA LYS A 28 -7.38 17.71 4.00
C LYS A 28 -6.96 16.35 3.46
N VAL A 29 -6.37 15.55 4.34
CA VAL A 29 -6.21 14.11 4.18
C VAL A 29 -7.15 13.44 5.20
N PRO A 30 -8.39 13.13 4.81
CA PRO A 30 -9.41 12.61 5.72
C PRO A 30 -9.11 11.16 6.13
N TYR A 31 -9.34 10.85 7.41
CA TYR A 31 -9.17 9.50 7.96
C TYR A 31 -10.38 9.06 8.77
N ILE A 32 -10.65 9.70 9.90
CA ILE A 32 -11.77 9.37 10.77
C ILE A 32 -12.80 10.49 10.78
N ALA A 33 -14.06 10.13 10.52
CA ALA A 33 -15.17 11.08 10.68
C ALA A 33 -15.69 11.07 12.11
N LYS A 34 -15.77 12.25 12.72
CA LYS A 34 -16.45 12.47 14.01
C LYS A 34 -17.60 13.43 13.78
N ASN A 35 -18.83 13.00 14.07
CA ASN A 35 -20.05 13.78 13.83
C ASN A 35 -20.16 14.29 12.37
N GLY A 36 -19.79 13.45 11.39
CA GLY A 36 -19.86 13.80 9.97
C GLY A 36 -18.77 14.74 9.47
N VAL A 37 -17.77 15.08 10.30
CA VAL A 37 -16.61 15.93 9.95
C VAL A 37 -15.35 15.07 10.03
N PHE A 38 -14.56 15.07 8.95
CA PHE A 38 -13.26 14.38 8.93
C PHE A 38 -12.18 15.22 9.63
N ASP A 39 -11.29 14.50 10.32
CA ASP A 39 -9.99 15.00 10.75
C ASP A 39 -9.08 15.35 9.56
N ASP A 40 -7.87 15.80 9.84
CA ASP A 40 -6.85 16.06 8.82
C ASP A 40 -5.52 15.41 9.21
N LEU A 41 -5.18 14.31 8.55
CA LEU A 41 -3.90 13.65 8.74
C LEU A 41 -2.72 14.36 8.05
N SER A 42 -2.98 15.35 7.20
CA SER A 42 -1.89 16.10 6.54
C SER A 42 -1.01 16.86 7.54
N GLU A 43 -1.57 17.24 8.69
CA GLU A 43 -0.86 17.97 9.75
C GLU A 43 -0.23 17.07 10.82
N THR A 44 -0.80 15.87 11.02
CA THR A 44 -0.42 15.02 12.15
C THR A 44 0.26 13.71 11.75
N ARG A 45 -0.12 13.10 10.63
CA ARG A 45 0.36 11.78 10.19
C ARG A 45 0.31 11.65 8.66
N LEU A 46 0.95 12.56 7.94
CA LEU A 46 0.93 12.57 6.48
C LEU A 46 1.48 11.26 5.87
N GLY A 47 2.44 10.60 6.54
CA GLY A 47 2.98 9.30 6.14
C GLY A 47 2.08 8.08 6.47
N TRP A 48 0.88 8.27 7.01
CA TRP A 48 0.01 7.15 7.36
C TRP A 48 -0.41 6.35 6.12
N TRP A 49 -0.35 5.03 6.23
CA TRP A 49 -0.50 4.11 5.08
C TRP A 49 -1.82 4.26 4.30
N THR A 50 -2.92 4.64 4.96
CA THR A 50 -4.21 4.81 4.29
C THR A 50 -4.35 6.09 3.47
N ASN A 51 -3.41 7.02 3.61
CA ASN A 51 -3.54 8.33 2.96
C ASN A 51 -3.55 8.23 1.43
N GLY A 52 -2.86 7.22 0.86
CA GLY A 52 -2.91 6.95 -0.57
C GLY A 52 -4.30 6.60 -1.09
N PHE A 53 -5.14 5.98 -0.28
CA PHE A 53 -6.50 5.58 -0.73
C PHE A 53 -7.42 6.76 -0.98
N TRP A 54 -7.26 7.88 -0.24
CA TRP A 54 -8.00 9.09 -0.52
C TRP A 54 -7.73 9.60 -1.94
N GLY A 55 -6.45 9.70 -2.33
CA GLY A 55 -6.07 10.05 -3.69
C GLY A 55 -6.57 9.05 -4.73
N GLY A 56 -6.48 7.74 -4.41
CA GLY A 56 -6.99 6.68 -5.28
C GLY A 56 -8.49 6.77 -5.53
N MET A 57 -9.29 7.05 -4.50
CA MET A 57 -10.73 7.31 -4.64
C MET A 57 -10.99 8.52 -5.54
N MET A 58 -10.22 9.58 -5.39
CA MET A 58 -10.34 10.78 -6.23
C MET A 58 -10.05 10.48 -7.69
N TRP A 59 -9.03 9.69 -8.01
CA TRP A 59 -8.76 9.27 -9.38
C TRP A 59 -9.89 8.42 -9.97
N GLN A 60 -10.46 7.50 -9.20
CA GLN A 60 -11.60 6.68 -9.63
C GLN A 60 -12.83 7.55 -9.91
N LEU A 61 -13.14 8.49 -9.02
CA LEU A 61 -14.26 9.42 -9.20
C LEU A 61 -14.02 10.35 -10.39
N TYR A 62 -12.81 10.84 -10.59
CA TYR A 62 -12.46 11.62 -11.77
C TYR A 62 -12.66 10.80 -13.06
N GLN A 63 -12.22 9.57 -13.10
CA GLN A 63 -12.44 8.71 -14.27
C GLN A 63 -13.92 8.50 -14.58
N ALA A 64 -14.73 8.31 -13.54
CA ALA A 64 -16.15 8.04 -13.67
C ALA A 64 -17.00 9.28 -14.01
N THR A 65 -16.55 10.49 -13.62
CA THR A 65 -17.36 11.71 -13.71
C THR A 65 -16.77 12.78 -14.59
N LYS A 66 -15.44 12.83 -14.73
CA LYS A 66 -14.64 13.89 -15.34
C LYS A 66 -14.72 15.24 -14.61
N GLU A 67 -15.28 15.28 -13.40
CA GLU A 67 -15.34 16.49 -12.58
C GLU A 67 -13.94 16.93 -12.13
N PRO A 68 -13.50 18.16 -12.45
CA PRO A 68 -12.12 18.63 -12.22
C PRO A 68 -11.70 18.62 -10.75
N ILE A 69 -12.63 18.81 -9.82
CA ILE A 69 -12.35 18.86 -8.38
C ILE A 69 -11.68 17.58 -7.88
N TYR A 70 -12.06 16.41 -8.39
CA TYR A 70 -11.46 15.14 -8.00
C TYR A 70 -9.99 15.06 -8.41
N LYS A 71 -9.66 15.51 -9.62
CA LYS A 71 -8.30 15.60 -10.11
C LYS A 71 -7.45 16.55 -9.25
N GLU A 72 -7.99 17.74 -8.97
CA GLU A 72 -7.33 18.75 -8.15
C GLU A 72 -6.95 18.20 -6.75
N VAL A 73 -7.91 17.56 -6.09
CA VAL A 73 -7.68 16.97 -4.75
C VAL A 73 -6.63 15.86 -4.80
N ALA A 74 -6.68 14.98 -5.81
CA ALA A 74 -5.70 13.92 -5.97
C ALA A 74 -4.28 14.46 -6.22
N GLU A 75 -4.12 15.45 -7.09
CA GLU A 75 -2.82 16.09 -7.37
C GLU A 75 -2.29 16.88 -6.17
N ASN A 76 -3.14 17.53 -5.40
CA ASN A 76 -2.76 18.24 -4.18
C ASN A 76 -2.26 17.28 -3.10
N LEU A 77 -2.93 16.13 -2.90
CA LEU A 77 -2.45 15.10 -1.99
C LEU A 77 -1.08 14.57 -2.43
N GLU A 78 -0.93 14.25 -3.73
CA GLU A 78 0.33 13.73 -4.27
C GLU A 78 1.49 14.69 -3.98
N LYS A 79 1.30 16.00 -4.19
CA LYS A 79 2.31 17.04 -3.87
C LYS A 79 2.60 17.14 -2.37
N LYS A 80 1.58 17.08 -1.53
CA LYS A 80 1.78 17.07 -0.06
C LYS A 80 2.65 15.90 0.38
N MET A 81 2.47 14.72 -0.24
CA MET A 81 3.24 13.51 0.10
C MET A 81 4.71 13.57 -0.34
N ASP A 82 5.17 14.59 -1.07
CA ASP A 82 6.58 14.76 -1.41
C ASP A 82 7.46 14.88 -0.16
N SER A 83 6.97 15.52 0.91
CA SER A 83 7.69 15.61 2.17
C SER A 83 7.88 14.24 2.84
N VAL A 84 6.90 13.34 2.71
CA VAL A 84 7.01 11.94 3.19
C VAL A 84 8.03 11.17 2.36
N LEU A 85 8.00 11.32 1.05
CA LEU A 85 8.91 10.63 0.13
C LEU A 85 10.38 10.98 0.38
N LEU A 86 10.65 12.18 0.87
CA LEU A 86 11.98 12.69 1.17
C LEU A 86 12.43 12.46 2.62
N ASP A 87 11.57 11.89 3.47
CA ASP A 87 11.86 11.59 4.87
C ASP A 87 11.99 10.09 5.09
N SER A 88 13.23 9.60 5.12
CA SER A 88 13.53 8.17 5.32
C SER A 88 13.07 7.64 6.67
N SER A 89 12.86 8.48 7.67
CA SER A 89 12.37 8.06 8.99
C SER A 89 10.87 7.74 8.99
N VAL A 90 10.13 8.24 8.00
CA VAL A 90 8.68 8.02 7.83
C VAL A 90 8.40 6.94 6.78
N MET A 91 9.37 6.72 5.87
CA MET A 91 9.23 5.68 4.83
C MET A 91 9.32 4.29 5.45
N ASP A 92 8.36 3.44 5.11
CA ASP A 92 8.26 2.05 5.54
C ASP A 92 7.77 1.14 4.38
N HIS A 93 7.38 -0.11 4.67
CA HIS A 93 6.94 -1.04 3.64
C HIS A 93 5.61 -0.66 2.96
N ASP A 94 4.85 0.28 3.53
CA ASP A 94 3.55 0.70 3.01
C ASP A 94 3.64 1.65 1.80
N SER A 95 4.82 1.74 1.18
CA SER A 95 5.06 2.57 0.00
C SER A 95 4.10 2.26 -1.16
N GLY A 96 3.74 1.00 -1.36
CA GLY A 96 2.75 0.61 -2.38
C GLY A 96 1.37 1.18 -2.08
N PHE A 97 0.87 1.08 -0.85
CA PHE A 97 -0.42 1.64 -0.44
C PHE A 97 -0.50 3.15 -0.64
N ARG A 98 0.63 3.85 -0.50
CA ARG A 98 0.69 5.30 -0.65
C ARG A 98 0.83 5.75 -2.11
N TRP A 99 1.74 5.15 -2.88
CA TRP A 99 2.09 5.69 -4.21
C TRP A 99 1.48 4.96 -5.40
N LEU A 100 1.02 3.70 -5.28
CA LEU A 100 0.26 3.06 -6.37
C LEU A 100 -1.06 3.77 -6.67
N PRO A 101 -1.90 4.08 -5.68
CA PRO A 101 -3.18 4.74 -5.95
C PRO A 101 -3.06 6.25 -6.18
N THR A 102 -1.91 6.86 -5.93
CA THR A 102 -1.66 8.29 -6.13
C THR A 102 -0.77 8.54 -7.35
N ALA A 103 0.54 8.62 -7.17
CA ALA A 103 1.49 8.98 -8.23
C ALA A 103 1.49 7.99 -9.40
N VAL A 104 1.50 6.69 -9.15
CA VAL A 104 1.45 5.70 -10.24
C VAL A 104 0.13 5.79 -11.00
N ALA A 105 -0.99 5.99 -10.29
CA ALA A 105 -2.29 6.18 -10.93
C ALA A 105 -2.32 7.45 -11.79
N ASN A 106 -1.80 8.58 -11.30
CA ASN A 106 -1.67 9.82 -12.06
C ASN A 106 -0.82 9.62 -13.32
N TYR A 107 0.35 9.00 -13.17
CA TYR A 107 1.21 8.70 -14.31
C TYR A 107 0.51 7.82 -15.36
N ARG A 108 -0.19 6.77 -14.94
CA ARG A 108 -0.95 5.89 -15.86
C ARG A 108 -2.08 6.61 -16.58
N LEU A 109 -2.69 7.61 -15.94
CA LEU A 109 -3.80 8.38 -16.51
C LEU A 109 -3.36 9.50 -17.46
N PHE A 110 -2.26 10.17 -17.16
CA PHE A 110 -1.88 11.43 -17.81
C PHE A 110 -0.44 11.49 -18.32
N GLY A 111 0.38 10.48 -18.05
CA GLY A 111 1.78 10.45 -18.45
C GLY A 111 2.65 11.46 -17.69
N SER A 112 2.22 11.92 -16.50
CA SER A 112 2.98 12.91 -15.69
C SER A 112 4.36 12.39 -15.34
N LYS A 113 5.41 13.08 -15.78
CA LYS A 113 6.80 12.73 -15.50
C LYS A 113 7.12 12.88 -14.01
N GLU A 114 6.59 13.90 -13.36
CA GLU A 114 6.76 14.12 -11.93
C GLU A 114 6.15 12.97 -11.12
N SER A 115 4.96 12.54 -11.47
CA SER A 115 4.28 11.42 -10.83
C SER A 115 5.01 10.10 -11.08
N LYS A 116 5.56 9.89 -12.29
CA LYS A 116 6.44 8.74 -12.56
C LYS A 116 7.66 8.77 -11.63
N ASN A 117 8.32 9.90 -11.48
CA ASN A 117 9.49 10.05 -10.63
C ASN A 117 9.16 9.75 -9.16
N ARG A 118 8.03 10.24 -8.64
CA ARG A 118 7.55 9.91 -7.28
C ARG A 118 7.36 8.41 -7.09
N GLY A 119 6.68 7.77 -8.02
CA GLY A 119 6.50 6.31 -8.00
C GLY A 119 7.82 5.54 -8.01
N MET A 120 8.77 5.95 -8.85
CA MET A 120 10.10 5.32 -8.94
C MET A 120 10.92 5.52 -7.67
N LEU A 121 10.89 6.71 -7.06
CA LEU A 121 11.54 6.97 -5.77
C LEU A 121 10.93 6.13 -4.65
N ALA A 122 9.60 6.04 -4.60
CA ALA A 122 8.92 5.19 -3.63
C ALA A 122 9.27 3.71 -3.80
N ALA A 123 9.36 3.22 -5.05
CA ALA A 123 9.79 1.87 -5.34
C ALA A 123 11.25 1.62 -4.92
N SER A 124 12.14 2.59 -5.14
CA SER A 124 13.54 2.51 -4.72
C SER A 124 13.67 2.47 -3.19
N ASN A 125 12.88 3.27 -2.48
CA ASN A 125 12.80 3.21 -1.01
C ASN A 125 12.31 1.85 -0.53
N LEU A 126 11.26 1.30 -1.13
CA LEU A 126 10.75 -0.02 -0.78
C LEU A 126 11.80 -1.12 -1.06
N ALA A 127 12.48 -1.06 -2.20
CA ALA A 127 13.56 -1.98 -2.55
C ALA A 127 14.74 -1.89 -1.58
N GLY A 128 15.06 -0.68 -1.10
CA GLY A 128 16.12 -0.44 -0.12
C GLY A 128 15.88 -1.08 1.25
N ARG A 129 14.64 -1.52 1.53
CA ARG A 129 14.28 -2.25 2.75
C ARG A 129 14.48 -3.77 2.67
N TYR A 130 14.93 -4.25 1.51
CA TYR A 130 15.11 -5.68 1.29
C TYR A 130 16.30 -6.23 2.05
N ASN A 131 16.05 -7.24 2.89
CA ASN A 131 17.10 -8.04 3.53
C ASN A 131 17.46 -9.21 2.62
N ALA A 132 18.68 -9.18 2.07
CA ALA A 132 19.14 -10.19 1.11
C ALA A 132 19.48 -11.55 1.75
N LYS A 133 19.65 -11.62 3.07
CA LYS A 133 19.92 -12.89 3.78
C LYS A 133 18.65 -13.69 4.02
N GLY A 134 17.61 -13.02 4.49
CA GLY A 134 16.30 -13.64 4.74
C GLY A 134 15.32 -13.54 3.58
N GLU A 135 15.69 -12.84 2.49
CA GLU A 135 14.88 -12.64 1.31
C GLU A 135 13.50 -12.01 1.60
N PHE A 136 13.46 -11.03 2.52
CA PHE A 136 12.25 -10.32 2.90
C PHE A 136 12.42 -8.80 2.91
N ILE A 137 11.33 -8.07 2.83
CA ILE A 137 11.28 -6.61 2.98
C ILE A 137 10.93 -6.29 4.44
N VAL A 138 11.80 -5.50 5.09
CA VAL A 138 11.59 -5.04 6.47
C VAL A 138 10.37 -4.13 6.53
N ALA A 139 9.45 -4.42 7.46
CA ALA A 139 8.17 -3.72 7.54
C ALA A 139 8.33 -2.27 8.04
N TRP A 140 8.84 -2.09 9.24
CA TRP A 140 8.88 -0.80 9.94
C TRP A 140 10.30 -0.37 10.27
N ASN A 141 10.44 0.87 10.69
CA ASN A 141 11.69 1.41 11.18
C ASN A 141 11.84 1.11 12.68
N SER A 142 13.00 0.60 13.06
CA SER A 142 13.34 0.41 14.47
C SER A 142 13.47 1.74 15.23
N ARG A 143 13.14 1.69 16.49
CA ARG A 143 13.30 2.78 17.45
C ARG A 143 14.13 2.29 18.63
N PRO A 144 14.75 3.17 19.42
CA PRO A 144 15.58 2.77 20.55
C PRO A 144 14.87 1.84 21.53
N ASP A 145 13.57 2.01 21.72
CA ASP A 145 12.71 1.24 22.61
C ASP A 145 12.00 0.06 21.95
N HIS A 146 12.11 -0.09 20.62
CA HIS A 146 11.39 -1.13 19.88
C HIS A 146 12.13 -1.52 18.58
N GLN A 147 12.88 -2.60 18.64
CA GLN A 147 13.64 -3.11 17.50
C GLN A 147 12.77 -4.01 16.63
N VAL A 148 12.70 -3.70 15.35
CA VAL A 148 11.86 -4.41 14.36
C VAL A 148 12.59 -4.66 13.02
N ASP A 149 13.92 -4.58 13.01
CA ASP A 149 14.73 -4.72 11.80
C ASP A 149 14.61 -6.10 11.13
N GLY A 150 14.16 -7.11 11.87
CA GLY A 150 13.86 -8.43 11.36
C GLY A 150 12.39 -8.70 11.08
N TRP A 151 11.50 -7.71 11.19
CA TRP A 151 10.07 -7.94 11.05
C TRP A 151 9.60 -7.80 9.61
N ALA A 152 8.94 -8.85 9.10
CA ALA A 152 8.14 -8.81 7.89
C ALA A 152 6.65 -8.96 8.25
N ILE A 153 5.78 -8.33 7.47
CA ILE A 153 4.34 -8.31 7.71
C ILE A 153 3.62 -8.67 6.42
N ILE A 154 2.57 -9.47 6.53
CA ILE A 154 1.82 -9.97 5.35
C ILE A 154 1.28 -8.86 4.47
N ASP A 155 1.03 -7.67 5.03
CA ASP A 155 0.58 -6.46 4.32
C ASP A 155 1.54 -6.05 3.20
N CYS A 156 2.85 -6.40 3.31
CA CYS A 156 3.85 -6.12 2.29
C CYS A 156 3.50 -6.75 0.94
N MET A 157 2.77 -7.86 0.93
CA MET A 157 2.29 -8.48 -0.31
C MET A 157 1.46 -7.52 -1.18
N MET A 158 0.75 -6.57 -0.55
CA MET A 158 -0.01 -5.53 -1.24
C MET A 158 0.85 -4.35 -1.73
N ASN A 159 2.11 -4.28 -1.29
CA ASN A 159 3.06 -3.23 -1.67
C ASN A 159 4.00 -3.68 -2.80
N LEU A 160 4.15 -5.00 -3.04
CA LEU A 160 4.95 -5.57 -4.12
C LEU A 160 4.56 -5.09 -5.52
N PRO A 161 3.28 -4.82 -5.85
CA PRO A 161 2.90 -4.28 -7.16
C PRO A 161 3.62 -2.98 -7.52
N LEU A 162 4.10 -2.20 -6.54
CA LEU A 162 4.93 -1.02 -6.80
C LEU A 162 6.30 -1.42 -7.39
N LEU A 163 6.89 -2.51 -6.92
CA LEU A 163 8.15 -3.02 -7.45
C LEU A 163 7.95 -3.67 -8.84
N TYR A 164 6.87 -4.41 -9.04
CA TYR A 164 6.54 -4.95 -10.37
C TYR A 164 6.35 -3.83 -11.39
N TRP A 165 5.60 -2.79 -11.04
CA TRP A 165 5.44 -1.60 -11.86
C TRP A 165 6.78 -0.91 -12.16
N ALA A 166 7.64 -0.75 -11.15
CA ALA A 166 8.95 -0.13 -11.35
C ALA A 166 9.84 -0.94 -12.30
N TYR A 167 9.77 -2.27 -12.26
CA TYR A 167 10.41 -3.15 -13.24
C TYR A 167 9.85 -2.93 -14.64
N GLU A 168 8.53 -2.91 -14.79
CA GLU A 168 7.85 -2.70 -16.09
C GLU A 168 8.26 -1.37 -16.73
N GLU A 169 8.43 -0.32 -15.92
CA GLU A 169 8.77 1.04 -16.39
C GLU A 169 10.27 1.28 -16.65
N SER A 170 11.13 0.56 -15.95
CA SER A 170 12.59 0.81 -16.01
C SER A 170 13.40 -0.30 -16.68
N GLY A 171 12.85 -1.51 -16.76
CA GLY A 171 13.58 -2.71 -17.15
C GLY A 171 14.61 -3.20 -16.12
N ASN A 172 14.71 -2.56 -14.94
CA ASN A 172 15.67 -2.97 -13.90
C ASN A 172 15.21 -4.24 -13.19
N PRO A 173 15.90 -5.40 -13.40
CA PRO A 173 15.48 -6.68 -12.86
C PRO A 173 15.55 -6.76 -11.33
N SER A 174 16.27 -5.86 -10.66
CA SER A 174 16.35 -5.84 -9.19
C SER A 174 15.00 -5.68 -8.54
N PHE A 175 14.12 -4.82 -9.09
CA PHE A 175 12.76 -4.65 -8.58
C PHE A 175 11.95 -5.94 -8.67
N LEU A 176 12.03 -6.63 -9.81
CA LEU A 176 11.34 -7.91 -10.02
C LEU A 176 11.85 -8.99 -9.05
N HIS A 177 13.18 -9.13 -8.93
CA HIS A 177 13.78 -10.15 -8.07
C HIS A 177 13.44 -9.94 -6.60
N ILE A 178 13.52 -8.70 -6.10
CA ILE A 178 13.15 -8.36 -4.72
C ILE A 178 11.68 -8.71 -4.44
N ALA A 179 10.77 -8.33 -5.33
CA ALA A 179 9.36 -8.61 -5.17
C ALA A 179 9.07 -10.13 -5.18
N MET A 180 9.70 -10.87 -6.09
CA MET A 180 9.53 -12.32 -6.19
C MET A 180 10.11 -13.06 -4.99
N ASN A 181 11.31 -12.71 -4.55
CA ASN A 181 11.96 -13.34 -3.40
C ASN A 181 11.14 -13.10 -2.13
N HIS A 182 10.65 -11.86 -1.93
CA HIS A 182 9.76 -11.58 -0.79
C HIS A 182 8.46 -12.40 -0.86
N ALA A 183 7.84 -12.52 -2.04
CA ALA A 183 6.63 -13.32 -2.21
C ALA A 183 6.88 -14.81 -1.93
N ASP A 184 8.00 -15.36 -2.39
CA ASP A 184 8.38 -16.75 -2.15
C ASP A 184 8.65 -17.02 -0.66
N THR A 185 9.35 -16.11 0.02
CA THR A 185 9.56 -16.16 1.45
C THR A 185 8.23 -16.05 2.21
N ALA A 186 7.37 -15.12 1.81
CA ALA A 186 6.05 -14.96 2.40
C ALA A 186 5.19 -16.23 2.26
N ALA A 187 5.20 -16.89 1.11
CA ALA A 187 4.48 -18.14 0.91
C ALA A 187 4.94 -19.24 1.90
N LYS A 188 6.25 -19.32 2.16
CA LYS A 188 6.84 -20.33 3.05
C LYS A 188 6.52 -20.07 4.53
N VAL A 189 6.59 -18.79 4.97
CA VAL A 189 6.58 -18.49 6.42
C VAL A 189 5.26 -17.88 6.91
N PHE A 190 4.48 -17.21 6.08
CA PHE A 190 3.21 -16.64 6.50
C PHE A 190 2.03 -17.61 6.37
N ILE A 191 2.04 -18.46 5.35
CA ILE A 191 0.92 -19.36 5.11
C ILE A 191 1.09 -20.64 5.92
N ARG A 192 0.09 -20.95 6.75
CA ARG A 192 0.04 -22.18 7.56
C ARG A 192 -0.50 -23.36 6.73
N PRO A 193 -0.28 -24.61 7.17
CA PRO A 193 -0.78 -25.80 6.48
C PRO A 193 -2.31 -25.82 6.27
N ASP A 194 -3.07 -25.13 7.10
CA ASP A 194 -4.53 -24.98 6.98
C ASP A 194 -4.97 -23.86 6.03
N GLY A 195 -4.00 -23.18 5.38
CA GLY A 195 -4.24 -22.05 4.48
C GLY A 195 -4.44 -20.69 5.18
N SER A 196 -4.42 -20.66 6.51
CA SER A 196 -4.51 -19.39 7.23
C SER A 196 -3.20 -18.61 7.21
N SER A 197 -3.28 -17.27 7.31
CA SER A 197 -2.10 -16.41 7.28
C SER A 197 -1.67 -15.95 8.67
N ARG A 198 -0.36 -15.94 8.94
CA ARG A 198 0.24 -15.18 10.03
C ARG A 198 0.21 -13.70 9.69
N HIS A 199 0.24 -12.85 10.72
CA HIS A 199 0.32 -11.39 10.53
C HIS A 199 1.77 -10.91 10.45
N ILE A 200 2.56 -11.17 11.50
CA ILE A 200 3.96 -10.73 11.63
C ILE A 200 4.85 -11.97 11.72
N VAL A 201 5.96 -11.96 10.98
CA VAL A 201 7.03 -12.96 11.09
C VAL A 201 8.31 -12.22 11.41
N GLU A 202 9.06 -12.75 12.37
CA GLU A 202 10.36 -12.24 12.79
C GLU A 202 11.48 -13.08 12.21
N PHE A 203 12.50 -12.40 11.70
CA PHE A 203 13.75 -12.97 11.23
C PHE A 203 14.91 -12.39 12.02
N ASP A 204 16.00 -13.12 12.10
CA ASP A 204 17.27 -12.53 12.46
C ASP A 204 17.76 -11.62 11.33
N PRO A 205 17.96 -10.32 11.55
CA PRO A 205 18.31 -9.40 10.47
C PRO A 205 19.73 -9.64 9.90
N VAL A 206 20.61 -10.37 10.60
CA VAL A 206 21.99 -10.65 10.19
C VAL A 206 22.09 -11.98 9.46
N THR A 207 21.49 -13.05 10.00
CA THR A 207 21.55 -14.41 9.43
C THR A 207 20.45 -14.66 8.42
N GLY A 208 19.28 -14.00 8.57
CA GLY A 208 18.09 -14.24 7.77
C GLY A 208 17.22 -15.40 8.27
N ASP A 209 17.58 -16.04 9.40
CA ASP A 209 16.82 -17.16 9.95
C ASP A 209 15.45 -16.69 10.49
N CYS A 210 14.42 -17.51 10.28
CA CYS A 210 13.09 -17.22 10.81
C CYS A 210 13.03 -17.58 12.30
N ASN A 211 12.85 -16.59 13.16
CA ASN A 211 12.81 -16.73 14.63
C ASN A 211 11.41 -17.04 15.17
N GLY A 212 10.36 -16.78 14.41
CA GLY A 212 8.99 -17.00 14.86
C GLY A 212 7.98 -16.04 14.28
N SER A 213 6.81 -15.95 14.94
CA SER A 213 5.73 -15.09 14.47
C SER A 213 4.94 -14.50 15.64
N TYR A 214 4.28 -13.36 15.39
CA TYR A 214 3.43 -12.67 16.36
C TYR A 214 2.01 -12.55 15.83
N GLY A 215 1.02 -12.53 16.73
CA GLY A 215 -0.40 -12.36 16.38
C GLY A 215 -0.70 -10.98 15.80
N GLY A 216 0.06 -9.96 16.19
CA GLY A 216 -0.12 -8.59 15.72
C GLY A 216 -1.54 -8.07 15.98
N GLN A 217 -2.28 -7.72 14.92
CA GLN A 217 -3.66 -7.26 15.00
C GLN A 217 -4.70 -8.41 15.08
N GLY A 218 -4.26 -9.66 15.11
CA GLY A 218 -5.13 -10.81 15.35
C GLY A 218 -5.66 -10.80 16.79
N MET A 219 -6.71 -11.61 17.03
CA MET A 219 -7.38 -11.67 18.33
C MET A 219 -6.48 -12.25 19.42
N SER A 220 -5.57 -13.16 19.07
CA SER A 220 -4.63 -13.83 19.98
C SER A 220 -3.41 -14.33 19.24
N TYR A 221 -2.39 -14.77 20.01
CA TYR A 221 -1.26 -15.49 19.44
C TYR A 221 -1.75 -16.73 18.67
N GLY A 222 -1.27 -16.89 17.44
CA GLY A 222 -1.69 -18.01 16.58
C GLY A 222 -3.01 -17.81 15.83
N SER A 223 -3.80 -16.78 16.14
CA SER A 223 -4.99 -16.45 15.34
C SER A 223 -4.62 -15.94 13.95
N SER A 224 -5.57 -16.02 13.01
CA SER A 224 -5.46 -15.38 11.72
C SER A 224 -6.26 -14.07 11.71
N TRP A 225 -5.56 -12.96 11.46
CA TRP A 225 -6.20 -11.65 11.33
C TRP A 225 -6.91 -11.53 9.98
N THR A 226 -8.21 -11.26 9.99
CA THR A 226 -9.07 -11.31 8.79
C THR A 226 -8.54 -10.43 7.65
N ARG A 227 -8.10 -9.20 7.95
CA ARG A 227 -7.54 -8.31 6.92
C ARG A 227 -6.20 -8.85 6.40
N GLY A 228 -5.34 -9.42 7.26
CA GLY A 228 -4.09 -10.07 6.85
C GLY A 228 -4.32 -11.26 5.92
N GLN A 229 -5.36 -12.06 6.20
CA GLN A 229 -5.79 -13.13 5.29
C GLN A 229 -6.20 -12.57 3.92
N GLY A 230 -6.92 -11.45 3.90
CA GLY A 230 -7.29 -10.75 2.67
C GLY A 230 -6.06 -10.23 1.90
N TRP A 231 -5.07 -9.68 2.63
CA TRP A 231 -3.82 -9.21 2.02
C TRP A 231 -2.99 -10.34 1.41
N ALA A 232 -2.92 -11.50 2.09
CA ALA A 232 -2.28 -12.69 1.55
C ALA A 232 -2.93 -13.12 0.23
N LEU A 233 -4.23 -13.38 0.23
CA LEU A 233 -4.97 -13.84 -0.95
C LEU A 233 -4.82 -12.86 -2.12
N TYR A 234 -5.03 -11.57 -1.88
CA TYR A 234 -4.98 -10.56 -2.92
C TYR A 234 -3.54 -10.32 -3.40
N GLY A 235 -2.59 -10.23 -2.48
CA GLY A 235 -1.20 -9.96 -2.81
C GLY A 235 -0.53 -11.08 -3.62
N PHE A 236 -0.77 -12.36 -3.27
CA PHE A 236 -0.30 -13.49 -4.10
C PHE A 236 -0.97 -13.50 -5.47
N THR A 237 -2.27 -13.19 -5.55
CA THR A 237 -2.97 -13.05 -6.84
C THR A 237 -2.33 -11.96 -7.70
N LEU A 238 -2.01 -10.78 -7.13
CA LEU A 238 -1.33 -9.70 -7.85
C LEU A 238 0.07 -10.11 -8.30
N SER A 239 0.84 -10.81 -7.44
CA SER A 239 2.15 -11.33 -7.81
C SER A 239 2.07 -12.31 -8.98
N TYR A 240 1.08 -13.22 -8.97
CA TYR A 240 0.83 -14.09 -10.11
C TYR A 240 0.46 -13.31 -11.39
N MET A 241 -0.38 -12.28 -11.28
CA MET A 241 -0.79 -11.47 -12.44
C MET A 241 0.41 -10.79 -13.11
N HIS A 242 1.39 -10.34 -12.36
CA HIS A 242 2.61 -9.71 -12.89
C HIS A 242 3.63 -10.73 -13.41
N THR A 243 3.82 -11.85 -12.73
CA THR A 243 4.90 -12.79 -13.03
C THR A 243 4.48 -13.98 -13.88
N LYS A 244 3.20 -14.37 -13.84
CA LYS A 244 2.63 -15.61 -14.40
C LYS A 244 3.32 -16.87 -13.88
N LYS A 245 3.91 -16.80 -12.69
CA LYS A 245 4.56 -17.94 -12.04
C LYS A 245 3.66 -18.53 -10.97
N GLU A 246 3.31 -19.79 -11.13
CA GLU A 246 2.67 -20.62 -10.13
C GLU A 246 3.73 -21.12 -9.15
N ARG A 247 3.54 -20.84 -7.84
CA ARG A 247 4.48 -21.23 -6.77
C ARG A 247 3.75 -21.62 -5.51
#